data_78db9fa1d6d546ffdc1a929744cbefe7
#
_entry.id   78db9fa1d6d546ffdc1a929744cbefe7
#
_cell.length_a   1.000
_cell.length_b   1.000
_cell.length_c   1.000
_cell.angle_alpha   90.00
_cell.angle_beta   90.00
_cell.angle_gamma   90.00
#
_symmetry.space_group_name_H-M   'P 1'
#
loop_
_entity.id
_entity.type
_entity.pdbx_description
1 polymer ?
#
loop_
_entity_poly.entity_id
_entity_poly.type
_entity_poly.pdbx_seq_one_letter_code
_entity_poly.pdbx_strand_id
1 'polypeptide(L)'
;MGPNFPFSNASHHRREHQEQEHASKPKKHHWNDYWGETSFSLNSMFGDFAKCQACSLATSKASNMLQVESVHSGILKLASIICVATGAMGHRFKACPELVKQFGEPMFTVVEDYLLSKDRICNEHFGWCSNPVITSIDLDTVVDGILATKPESIQNDDYIQSLYDQMAQSTEARPTLKALHMSDVHIDFAYTAGTLANCKDYLCCHVASGYPKNDDDIAAGEWGSAHSCDIPVKTYKSMLSDMVENNLPDLIFWTGDNASHEVWDNTADETVAYTVAVTELLKEAIEGKNVTVLPT
;
A
#
# COMPACT_ATOMS: atom_id res chain seq x y z
N MET A 1 -44.88 -2.71 11.00
CA MET A 1 -44.48 -4.04 11.52
C MET A 1 -43.12 -4.35 10.96
N GLY A 2 -42.08 -4.00 11.72
CA GLY A 2 -40.66 -4.23 11.34
C GLY A 2 -40.14 -5.48 12.10
N PRO A 3 -39.15 -6.20 11.53
CA PRO A 3 -38.64 -7.41 12.17
C PRO A 3 -37.72 -7.08 13.34
N ASN A 4 -38.09 -7.63 14.51
CA ASN A 4 -37.23 -7.63 15.70
C ASN A 4 -36.06 -8.57 15.49
N PHE A 5 -34.81 -8.02 15.55
CA PHE A 5 -33.61 -8.82 15.72
C PHE A 5 -33.30 -8.94 17.22
N PRO A 6 -33.22 -10.15 17.77
CA PRO A 6 -32.83 -10.34 19.17
C PRO A 6 -31.30 -10.23 19.28
N PHE A 7 -30.83 -9.22 20.02
CA PHE A 7 -29.46 -9.22 20.53
C PHE A 7 -29.35 -10.28 21.64
N SER A 8 -28.62 -11.36 21.36
CA SER A 8 -28.26 -12.33 22.36
C SER A 8 -27.20 -11.76 23.28
N ASN A 9 -27.48 -11.75 24.58
CA ASN A 9 -26.52 -11.48 25.65
C ASN A 9 -25.35 -12.48 25.56
N ALA A 10 -24.22 -12.05 25.06
CA ALA A 10 -22.95 -12.75 25.22
C ALA A 10 -22.38 -12.37 26.59
N SER A 11 -22.65 -13.19 27.60
CA SER A 11 -21.95 -13.14 28.88
C SER A 11 -20.47 -13.45 28.65
N HIS A 12 -19.61 -12.47 28.95
CA HIS A 12 -18.16 -12.64 29.00
C HIS A 12 -17.82 -13.65 30.11
N HIS A 13 -17.65 -14.91 29.74
CA HIS A 13 -16.86 -15.83 30.53
C HIS A 13 -15.38 -15.49 30.35
N ARG A 14 -14.84 -14.79 31.33
CA ARG A 14 -13.38 -14.67 31.52
C ARG A 14 -12.85 -16.08 31.80
N ARG A 15 -12.35 -16.76 30.79
CA ARG A 15 -11.50 -17.94 30.97
C ARG A 15 -10.10 -17.43 31.29
N GLU A 16 -9.70 -17.62 32.52
CA GLU A 16 -8.30 -17.63 32.91
C GLU A 16 -7.61 -18.78 32.17
N HIS A 17 -6.98 -18.49 31.06
CA HIS A 17 -6.01 -19.38 30.49
C HIS A 17 -4.69 -19.18 31.24
N GLN A 18 -4.34 -20.15 32.08
CA GLN A 18 -2.95 -20.36 32.48
C GLN A 18 -2.17 -20.60 31.19
N GLU A 19 -1.45 -19.59 30.73
CA GLU A 19 -0.44 -19.72 29.70
C GLU A 19 0.73 -20.50 30.26
N GLN A 20 0.79 -21.78 29.93
CA GLN A 20 2.04 -22.50 29.96
C GLN A 20 2.91 -21.92 28.84
N GLU A 21 3.97 -21.21 29.27
CA GLU A 21 5.10 -20.81 28.44
C GLU A 21 5.69 -22.01 27.71
N HIS A 22 5.22 -22.26 26.48
CA HIS A 22 6.01 -22.89 25.46
C HIS A 22 6.26 -21.82 24.38
N ALA A 23 7.16 -20.90 24.67
CA ALA A 23 7.78 -20.06 23.67
C ALA A 23 8.57 -20.99 22.73
N SER A 24 7.90 -21.46 21.68
CA SER A 24 8.58 -22.02 20.54
C SER A 24 9.38 -20.89 19.88
N LYS A 25 10.72 -20.91 20.07
CA LYS A 25 11.64 -20.03 19.36
C LYS A 25 11.26 -20.02 17.88
N PRO A 26 11.14 -18.84 17.25
CA PRO A 26 10.86 -18.78 15.83
C PRO A 26 11.95 -19.58 15.10
N LYS A 27 11.55 -20.60 14.33
CA LYS A 27 12.47 -21.30 13.45
C LYS A 27 13.03 -20.27 12.48
N LYS A 28 14.30 -19.93 12.64
CA LYS A 28 15.03 -19.17 11.62
C LYS A 28 14.98 -20.05 10.37
N HIS A 29 14.16 -19.66 9.40
CA HIS A 29 14.24 -20.20 8.06
C HIS A 29 15.59 -19.78 7.50
N HIS A 30 16.55 -20.65 7.57
CA HIS A 30 17.81 -20.49 6.89
C HIS A 30 17.56 -20.67 5.40
N TRP A 31 18.00 -19.73 4.58
CA TRP A 31 17.97 -19.83 3.12
C TRP A 31 18.68 -21.07 2.58
N ASN A 32 19.49 -21.73 3.39
CA ASN A 32 20.14 -23.01 3.07
C ASN A 32 19.17 -24.17 2.83
N ASP A 33 17.89 -24.07 3.29
CA ASP A 33 16.90 -25.13 3.06
C ASP A 33 16.29 -25.10 1.66
N TYR A 34 16.52 -24.05 0.89
CA TYR A 34 15.97 -23.88 -0.46
C TYR A 34 16.93 -24.25 -1.60
N TRP A 35 18.23 -24.32 -1.32
CA TRP A 35 19.24 -24.71 -2.29
C TRP A 35 19.83 -26.07 -1.85
N GLY A 36 19.06 -27.14 -2.10
CA GLY A 36 19.51 -28.49 -1.88
C GLY A 36 20.87 -28.76 -2.53
N GLU A 37 21.85 -29.08 -1.71
CA GLU A 37 23.07 -29.83 -1.98
C GLU A 37 23.74 -29.71 -3.37
N THR A 38 24.11 -28.50 -3.76
CA THR A 38 25.29 -28.32 -4.61
C THR A 38 26.29 -27.40 -3.91
N SER A 39 26.51 -27.61 -2.62
CA SER A 39 27.63 -27.00 -1.93
C SER A 39 28.91 -27.73 -2.35
N PHE A 40 29.47 -27.33 -3.47
CA PHE A 40 30.90 -27.45 -3.71
C PHE A 40 31.54 -26.76 -2.51
N SER A 41 32.17 -27.57 -1.63
CA SER A 41 32.64 -27.15 -0.31
C SER A 41 33.74 -26.11 -0.43
N LEU A 42 33.42 -24.86 -0.71
CA LEU A 42 34.29 -23.71 -0.52
C LEU A 42 34.67 -23.56 0.97
N ASN A 43 33.90 -24.14 1.87
CA ASN A 43 34.18 -24.16 3.32
C ASN A 43 35.51 -24.80 3.70
N SER A 44 36.02 -25.72 2.91
CA SER A 44 37.30 -26.37 3.19
C SER A 44 38.53 -25.66 2.61
N MET A 45 38.35 -24.74 1.69
CA MET A 45 39.47 -24.07 1.02
C MET A 45 39.83 -22.68 1.56
N PHE A 46 38.91 -21.99 2.22
CA PHE A 46 39.17 -20.67 2.75
C PHE A 46 38.70 -20.59 4.20
N GLY A 47 39.59 -20.15 5.09
CA GLY A 47 39.20 -19.82 6.46
C GLY A 47 38.13 -18.68 6.46
N ASP A 48 37.36 -18.59 7.52
CA ASP A 48 36.22 -17.64 7.62
C ASP A 48 36.64 -16.18 7.39
N PHE A 49 37.87 -15.84 7.77
CA PHE A 49 38.45 -14.53 7.49
C PHE A 49 38.58 -14.25 5.98
N ALA A 50 39.05 -15.23 5.20
CA ALA A 50 39.21 -15.07 3.74
C ALA A 50 37.87 -14.95 3.04
N LYS A 51 36.84 -15.69 3.49
CA LYS A 51 35.47 -15.59 2.98
C LYS A 51 34.88 -14.20 3.24
N CYS A 52 35.03 -13.68 4.45
CA CYS A 52 34.57 -12.34 4.81
C CYS A 52 35.23 -11.28 3.94
N GLN A 53 36.55 -11.32 3.78
CA GLN A 53 37.28 -10.36 2.94
C GLN A 53 36.87 -10.45 1.46
N ALA A 54 36.74 -11.64 0.93
CA ALA A 54 36.30 -11.85 -0.45
C ALA A 54 34.88 -11.32 -0.69
N CYS A 55 33.95 -11.61 0.23
CA CYS A 55 32.60 -11.12 0.17
C CYS A 55 32.54 -9.58 0.27
N SER A 56 33.23 -9.00 1.23
CA SER A 56 33.30 -7.55 1.42
C SER A 56 33.88 -6.82 0.19
N LEU A 57 34.90 -7.42 -0.45
CA LEU A 57 35.48 -6.86 -1.68
C LEU A 57 34.51 -7.00 -2.86
N ALA A 58 33.80 -8.12 -2.97
CA ALA A 58 32.83 -8.35 -4.03
C ALA A 58 31.63 -7.39 -3.92
N THR A 59 31.06 -7.22 -2.72
CA THR A 59 29.95 -6.29 -2.49
C THR A 59 30.35 -4.84 -2.73
N SER A 60 31.55 -4.43 -2.27
CA SER A 60 32.08 -3.10 -2.50
C SER A 60 32.32 -2.82 -4.00
N LYS A 61 32.84 -3.81 -4.75
CA LYS A 61 32.97 -3.67 -6.21
C LYS A 61 31.63 -3.62 -6.92
N ALA A 62 30.66 -4.44 -6.50
CA ALA A 62 29.32 -4.43 -7.07
C ALA A 62 28.64 -3.07 -6.85
N SER A 63 28.70 -2.51 -5.64
CA SER A 63 28.19 -1.19 -5.33
C SER A 63 28.86 -0.12 -6.19
N ASN A 64 30.20 -0.09 -6.26
CA ASN A 64 30.91 0.84 -7.09
C ASN A 64 30.57 0.73 -8.59
N MET A 65 30.28 -0.49 -9.08
CA MET A 65 29.85 -0.68 -10.47
C MET A 65 28.46 -0.13 -10.73
N LEU A 66 27.55 -0.23 -9.77
CA LEU A 66 26.19 0.32 -9.90
C LEU A 66 26.22 1.86 -9.95
N GLN A 67 27.17 2.50 -9.31
CA GLN A 67 27.35 3.97 -9.35
C GLN A 67 27.88 4.47 -10.70
N VAL A 68 28.36 3.59 -11.58
CA VAL A 68 28.76 3.98 -12.93
C VAL A 68 27.51 4.25 -13.78
N GLU A 69 27.33 5.49 -14.21
CA GLU A 69 26.13 5.95 -14.92
C GLU A 69 25.74 5.06 -16.12
N SER A 70 26.72 4.58 -16.88
CA SER A 70 26.45 3.69 -18.02
C SER A 70 25.94 2.32 -17.60
N VAL A 71 26.42 1.77 -16.48
CA VAL A 71 25.95 0.50 -15.92
C VAL A 71 24.56 0.68 -15.34
N HIS A 72 24.37 1.72 -14.54
CA HIS A 72 23.10 2.08 -13.94
C HIS A 72 22.01 2.22 -15.01
N SER A 73 22.20 3.11 -16.00
CA SER A 73 21.25 3.30 -17.09
C SER A 73 21.03 2.03 -17.92
N GLY A 74 22.07 1.20 -18.06
CA GLY A 74 21.97 -0.11 -18.72
C GLY A 74 21.05 -1.08 -18.00
N ILE A 75 21.14 -1.15 -16.67
CA ILE A 75 20.27 -2.01 -15.84
C ILE A 75 18.83 -1.53 -15.90
N LEU A 76 18.57 -0.23 -15.80
CA LEU A 76 17.21 0.33 -15.91
C LEU A 76 16.59 0.02 -17.29
N LYS A 77 17.36 0.16 -18.36
CA LYS A 77 16.91 -0.22 -19.71
C LYS A 77 16.59 -1.71 -19.80
N LEU A 78 17.44 -2.56 -19.25
CA LEU A 78 17.22 -4.01 -19.21
C LEU A 78 15.97 -4.35 -18.40
N ALA A 79 15.77 -3.71 -17.24
CA ALA A 79 14.56 -3.87 -16.42
C ALA A 79 13.29 -3.51 -17.21
N SER A 80 13.31 -2.39 -17.96
CA SER A 80 12.21 -2.00 -18.84
C SER A 80 11.93 -3.06 -19.93
N ILE A 81 12.99 -3.59 -20.57
CA ILE A 81 12.86 -4.63 -21.61
C ILE A 81 12.26 -5.91 -21.00
N ILE A 82 12.74 -6.35 -19.86
CA ILE A 82 12.23 -7.54 -19.17
C ILE A 82 10.76 -7.34 -18.78
N CYS A 83 10.42 -6.19 -18.22
CA CYS A 83 9.05 -5.85 -17.86
C CYS A 83 8.11 -5.93 -19.05
N VAL A 84 8.49 -5.36 -20.20
CA VAL A 84 7.71 -5.43 -21.44
C VAL A 84 7.62 -6.88 -21.95
N ALA A 85 8.74 -7.61 -21.96
CA ALA A 85 8.79 -8.97 -22.48
C ALA A 85 7.98 -9.97 -21.65
N THR A 86 7.90 -9.76 -20.35
CA THR A 86 7.09 -10.59 -19.43
C THR A 86 5.62 -10.20 -19.41
N GLY A 87 5.26 -9.04 -19.94
CA GLY A 87 3.90 -8.50 -19.86
C GLY A 87 3.49 -8.13 -18.42
N ALA A 88 4.44 -7.84 -17.53
CA ALA A 88 4.19 -7.59 -16.12
C ALA A 88 3.19 -6.43 -15.87
N MET A 89 3.17 -5.44 -16.77
CA MET A 89 2.24 -4.29 -16.73
C MET A 89 1.25 -4.31 -17.90
N GLY A 90 0.88 -5.50 -18.38
CA GLY A 90 0.04 -5.66 -19.56
C GLY A 90 0.82 -5.46 -20.87
N HIS A 91 0.12 -5.08 -21.93
CA HIS A 91 0.70 -4.92 -23.26
C HIS A 91 1.02 -3.47 -23.64
N ARG A 92 0.87 -2.53 -22.74
CA ARG A 92 1.26 -1.13 -22.97
C ARG A 92 2.77 -0.97 -22.90
N PHE A 93 3.40 -0.79 -24.05
CA PHE A 93 4.84 -0.54 -24.15
C PHE A 93 5.33 0.69 -23.38
N LYS A 94 4.44 1.61 -23.01
CA LYS A 94 4.79 2.81 -22.23
C LYS A 94 4.82 2.56 -20.73
N ALA A 95 3.97 1.68 -20.19
CA ALA A 95 3.83 1.49 -18.75
C ALA A 95 5.15 1.02 -18.10
N CYS A 96 5.84 0.04 -18.69
CA CYS A 96 7.10 -0.45 -18.15
C CYS A 96 8.24 0.59 -18.13
N PRO A 97 8.54 1.31 -19.22
CA PRO A 97 9.55 2.37 -19.20
C PRO A 97 9.23 3.50 -18.20
N GLU A 98 8.00 3.95 -18.12
CA GLU A 98 7.61 5.00 -17.18
C GLU A 98 7.68 4.52 -15.73
N LEU A 99 7.23 3.30 -15.43
CA LEU A 99 7.38 2.69 -14.12
C LEU A 99 8.85 2.61 -13.69
N VAL A 100 9.72 2.13 -14.60
CA VAL A 100 11.16 2.05 -14.30
C VAL A 100 11.77 3.44 -14.14
N LYS A 101 11.35 4.43 -14.91
CA LYS A 101 11.80 5.81 -14.76
C LYS A 101 11.38 6.39 -13.41
N GLN A 102 10.16 6.13 -12.96
CA GLN A 102 9.62 6.67 -11.72
C GLN A 102 10.19 5.98 -10.48
N PHE A 103 10.32 4.66 -10.49
CA PHE A 103 10.71 3.86 -9.34
C PHE A 103 12.14 3.31 -9.42
N GLY A 104 12.81 3.43 -10.54
CA GLY A 104 14.13 2.87 -10.75
C GLY A 104 15.18 3.44 -9.80
N GLU A 105 15.26 4.75 -9.66
CA GLU A 105 16.20 5.41 -8.75
C GLU A 105 15.96 5.04 -7.27
N PRO A 106 14.74 5.12 -6.72
CA PRO A 106 14.48 4.62 -5.38
C PRO A 106 14.84 3.14 -5.18
N MET A 107 14.58 2.30 -6.17
CA MET A 107 14.95 0.88 -6.12
C MET A 107 16.48 0.70 -6.09
N PHE A 108 17.25 1.50 -6.83
CA PHE A 108 18.70 1.46 -6.78
C PHE A 108 19.23 1.84 -5.41
N THR A 109 18.69 2.89 -4.80
CA THR A 109 19.05 3.28 -3.43
C THR A 109 18.86 2.12 -2.44
N VAL A 110 17.73 1.42 -2.52
CA VAL A 110 17.48 0.24 -1.69
C VAL A 110 18.47 -0.89 -1.99
N VAL A 111 18.79 -1.12 -3.27
CA VAL A 111 19.78 -2.15 -3.64
C VAL A 111 21.17 -1.80 -3.14
N GLU A 112 21.60 -0.56 -3.26
CA GLU A 112 22.94 -0.14 -2.82
C GLU A 112 23.06 -0.10 -1.31
N ASP A 113 22.16 0.61 -0.63
CA ASP A 113 22.30 0.89 0.79
C ASP A 113 21.89 -0.29 1.66
N TYR A 114 20.96 -1.10 1.17
CA TYR A 114 20.38 -2.18 1.94
C TYR A 114 20.86 -3.56 1.49
N LEU A 115 20.63 -3.93 0.23
CA LEU A 115 20.90 -5.29 -0.24
C LEU A 115 22.39 -5.55 -0.48
N LEU A 116 23.14 -4.58 -1.01
CA LEU A 116 24.57 -4.71 -1.28
C LEU A 116 25.47 -4.30 -0.13
N SER A 117 24.92 -3.87 1.01
CA SER A 117 25.74 -3.59 2.16
C SER A 117 26.48 -4.85 2.60
N LYS A 118 27.80 -4.72 2.85
CA LYS A 118 28.63 -5.86 3.30
C LYS A 118 28.08 -6.51 4.57
N ASP A 119 27.48 -5.70 5.44
CA ASP A 119 26.96 -6.17 6.73
C ASP A 119 25.73 -7.06 6.55
N ARG A 120 24.90 -6.79 5.54
CA ARG A 120 23.74 -7.63 5.25
C ARG A 120 24.08 -8.85 4.42
N ILE A 121 24.76 -8.65 3.27
CA ILE A 121 25.07 -9.79 2.41
C ILE A 121 26.07 -10.73 3.08
N CYS A 122 27.21 -10.18 3.54
CA CYS A 122 28.31 -11.03 4.01
C CYS A 122 28.08 -11.61 5.41
N ASN A 123 27.29 -10.93 6.22
CA ASN A 123 26.96 -11.34 7.56
C ASN A 123 25.61 -12.05 7.65
N GLU A 124 24.55 -11.30 7.32
CA GLU A 124 23.19 -11.73 7.59
C GLU A 124 22.78 -12.87 6.66
N HIS A 125 23.12 -12.75 5.36
CA HIS A 125 22.76 -13.80 4.39
C HIS A 125 23.75 -14.94 4.31
N PHE A 126 25.05 -14.65 4.24
CA PHE A 126 26.06 -15.68 4.11
C PHE A 126 26.66 -16.14 5.44
N GLY A 127 26.57 -15.35 6.50
CA GLY A 127 27.19 -15.66 7.78
C GLY A 127 28.73 -15.76 7.73
N TRP A 128 29.37 -15.10 6.73
CA TRP A 128 30.81 -15.21 6.51
C TRP A 128 31.63 -14.19 7.27
N CYS A 129 30.99 -13.13 7.75
CA CYS A 129 31.64 -12.11 8.59
C CYS A 129 31.05 -12.17 10.00
N SER A 130 31.90 -12.00 11.03
CA SER A 130 31.45 -11.90 12.40
C SER A 130 31.21 -10.44 12.78
N ASN A 131 30.16 -10.19 13.55
CA ASN A 131 29.68 -8.91 14.06
C ASN A 131 29.04 -7.97 13.02
N PRO A 132 27.80 -8.24 12.66
CA PRO A 132 26.96 -7.20 12.09
C PRO A 132 26.68 -6.15 13.17
N VAL A 133 27.00 -4.91 12.89
CA VAL A 133 26.35 -3.79 13.59
C VAL A 133 24.98 -3.61 12.95
N ILE A 134 24.11 -4.58 13.17
CA ILE A 134 22.69 -4.33 12.94
C ILE A 134 22.28 -3.49 14.13
N THR A 135 22.05 -2.21 13.91
CA THR A 135 21.26 -1.40 14.83
C THR A 135 19.88 -2.04 14.86
N SER A 136 19.67 -2.98 15.77
CA SER A 136 18.31 -3.41 16.08
C SER A 136 17.54 -2.16 16.48
N ILE A 137 16.45 -1.89 15.76
CA ILE A 137 15.53 -0.85 16.20
C ILE A 137 15.03 -1.34 17.55
N ASP A 138 15.38 -0.59 18.61
CA ASP A 138 14.79 -0.81 19.92
C ASP A 138 13.34 -0.36 19.85
N LEU A 139 12.46 -1.35 19.67
CA LEU A 139 11.02 -1.11 19.55
C LEU A 139 10.45 -0.39 20.77
N ASP A 140 10.99 -0.66 21.95
CA ASP A 140 10.52 -0.02 23.19
C ASP A 140 10.85 1.48 23.12
N THR A 141 12.07 1.85 22.73
CA THR A 141 12.43 3.26 22.53
C THR A 141 11.57 3.95 21.47
N VAL A 142 11.23 3.29 20.37
CA VAL A 142 10.35 3.84 19.34
C VAL A 142 8.94 4.03 19.87
N VAL A 143 8.38 3.01 20.54
CA VAL A 143 7.05 3.05 21.13
C VAL A 143 6.97 4.16 22.20
N ASP A 144 7.94 4.23 23.08
CA ASP A 144 8.03 5.27 24.10
C ASP A 144 8.10 6.67 23.47
N GLY A 145 8.87 6.84 22.39
CA GLY A 145 8.95 8.08 21.62
C GLY A 145 7.61 8.49 21.01
N ILE A 146 6.85 7.55 20.48
CA ILE A 146 5.52 7.79 19.92
C ILE A 146 4.53 8.13 21.06
N LEU A 147 4.56 7.36 22.15
CA LEU A 147 3.66 7.56 23.28
C LEU A 147 3.93 8.86 24.03
N ALA A 148 5.20 9.31 24.09
CA ALA A 148 5.56 10.59 24.74
C ALA A 148 4.91 11.80 24.08
N THR A 149 4.54 11.71 22.79
CA THR A 149 3.84 12.78 22.07
C THR A 149 2.32 12.71 22.19
N LYS A 150 1.79 11.64 22.79
CA LYS A 150 0.36 11.45 22.98
C LYS A 150 -0.18 12.49 23.96
N PRO A 151 -1.27 13.23 23.63
CA PRO A 151 -1.86 14.19 24.55
C PRO A 151 -2.20 13.55 25.89
N GLU A 152 -1.94 14.29 26.99
CA GLU A 152 -2.17 13.80 28.37
C GLU A 152 -3.59 13.26 28.56
N SER A 153 -4.58 13.93 27.94
CA SER A 153 -5.99 13.52 27.96
C SER A 153 -6.27 12.15 27.31
N ILE A 154 -5.34 11.64 26.52
CA ILE A 154 -5.47 10.35 25.80
C ILE A 154 -4.45 9.33 26.32
N GLN A 155 -3.53 9.71 27.21
CA GLN A 155 -2.52 8.79 27.77
C GLN A 155 -3.12 7.77 28.73
N ASN A 156 -4.28 8.07 29.28
CA ASN A 156 -4.92 7.25 30.28
C ASN A 156 -6.12 6.50 29.69
N ASP A 157 -6.06 5.18 29.68
CA ASP A 157 -7.17 4.33 29.24
C ASP A 157 -8.39 4.50 30.15
N ASP A 158 -8.19 4.96 31.42
CA ASP A 158 -9.25 5.27 32.35
C ASP A 158 -10.16 6.40 31.84
N TYR A 159 -9.63 7.34 31.05
CA TYR A 159 -10.44 8.38 30.42
C TYR A 159 -11.41 7.79 29.41
N ILE A 160 -10.91 6.95 28.51
CA ILE A 160 -11.73 6.26 27.51
C ILE A 160 -12.76 5.37 28.19
N GLN A 161 -12.34 4.61 29.21
CA GLN A 161 -13.26 3.79 30.02
C GLN A 161 -14.33 4.63 30.71
N SER A 162 -13.97 5.77 31.27
CA SER A 162 -14.95 6.68 31.93
C SER A 162 -15.99 7.20 30.93
N LEU A 163 -15.60 7.46 29.66
CA LEU A 163 -16.55 7.83 28.62
C LEU A 163 -17.52 6.71 28.29
N TYR A 164 -17.04 5.46 28.16
CA TYR A 164 -17.90 4.31 27.99
C TYR A 164 -18.84 4.08 29.16
N ASP A 165 -18.38 4.24 30.39
CA ASP A 165 -19.19 4.08 31.60
C ASP A 165 -20.28 5.17 31.68
N GLN A 166 -19.94 6.42 31.38
CA GLN A 166 -20.91 7.51 31.25
C GLN A 166 -21.93 7.22 30.16
N MET A 167 -21.46 6.66 29.05
CA MET A 167 -22.32 6.25 27.96
C MET A 167 -23.29 5.15 28.37
N ALA A 168 -22.85 4.17 29.10
CA ALA A 168 -23.68 3.05 29.56
C ALA A 168 -24.72 3.46 30.62
N GLN A 169 -24.38 4.44 31.46
CA GLN A 169 -25.26 4.92 32.55
C GLN A 169 -26.33 5.91 32.08
N SER A 170 -26.16 6.51 30.89
CA SER A 170 -27.13 7.47 30.38
C SER A 170 -28.40 6.75 29.93
N THR A 171 -29.52 7.10 30.55
CA THR A 171 -30.86 6.60 30.16
C THR A 171 -31.58 7.51 29.16
N GLU A 172 -31.00 8.64 28.83
CA GLU A 172 -31.56 9.57 27.87
C GLU A 172 -31.29 9.10 26.42
N ALA A 173 -32.30 9.23 25.57
CA ALA A 173 -32.12 9.01 24.13
C ALA A 173 -31.13 10.05 23.61
N ARG A 174 -29.99 9.58 23.07
CA ARG A 174 -28.96 10.45 22.52
C ARG A 174 -29.29 10.81 21.07
N PRO A 175 -29.00 12.04 20.68
CA PRO A 175 -29.04 12.36 19.25
C PRO A 175 -28.03 11.46 18.52
N THR A 176 -28.49 10.84 17.46
CA THR A 176 -27.64 10.06 16.54
C THR A 176 -27.19 10.96 15.41
N LEU A 177 -25.91 10.86 15.04
CA LEU A 177 -25.36 11.47 13.82
C LEU A 177 -25.32 10.41 12.72
N LYS A 178 -25.71 10.82 11.53
CA LYS A 178 -25.54 10.01 10.33
C LYS A 178 -24.13 10.28 9.79
N ALA A 179 -23.28 9.26 9.80
CA ALA A 179 -21.94 9.34 9.26
C ALA A 179 -21.84 8.59 7.93
N LEU A 180 -21.15 9.19 6.97
CA LEU A 180 -20.70 8.55 5.73
C LEU A 180 -19.19 8.35 5.81
N HIS A 181 -18.72 7.16 5.45
CA HIS A 181 -17.30 6.91 5.20
C HIS A 181 -17.09 6.84 3.68
N MET A 182 -16.20 7.66 3.17
CA MET A 182 -15.82 7.72 1.76
C MET A 182 -14.31 7.50 1.62
N SER A 183 -13.93 6.57 0.76
CA SER A 183 -12.54 6.19 0.53
C SER A 183 -12.38 5.69 -0.90
N ASP A 184 -11.12 5.66 -1.39
CA ASP A 184 -10.73 4.94 -2.61
C ASP A 184 -11.58 5.30 -3.83
N VAL A 185 -11.75 6.59 -4.07
CA VAL A 185 -12.62 7.07 -5.17
C VAL A 185 -12.01 6.74 -6.53
N HIS A 186 -10.67 6.76 -6.65
CA HIS A 186 -9.93 6.47 -7.89
C HIS A 186 -10.60 7.02 -9.14
N ILE A 187 -10.82 8.34 -9.13
CA ILE A 187 -11.47 9.00 -10.26
C ILE A 187 -10.56 9.01 -11.49
N ASP A 188 -11.10 8.69 -12.66
CA ASP A 188 -10.35 8.64 -13.91
C ASP A 188 -10.86 9.68 -14.90
N PHE A 189 -10.05 10.72 -15.15
CA PHE A 189 -10.36 11.76 -16.12
C PHE A 189 -10.22 11.32 -17.58
N ALA A 190 -9.45 10.24 -17.83
CA ALA A 190 -9.24 9.68 -19.15
C ALA A 190 -10.28 8.61 -19.51
N TYR A 191 -11.15 8.25 -18.56
CA TYR A 191 -12.20 7.27 -18.80
C TYR A 191 -13.05 7.64 -20.00
N THR A 192 -13.19 6.72 -20.93
CA THR A 192 -13.96 6.91 -22.16
C THR A 192 -14.93 5.76 -22.37
N ALA A 193 -16.22 6.05 -22.23
CA ALA A 193 -17.27 5.07 -22.50
C ALA A 193 -17.20 4.52 -23.93
N GLY A 194 -17.50 3.24 -24.12
CA GLY A 194 -17.45 2.54 -25.39
C GLY A 194 -16.08 2.00 -25.78
N THR A 195 -15.01 2.37 -25.09
CA THR A 195 -13.68 1.79 -25.29
C THR A 195 -13.60 0.38 -24.68
N LEU A 196 -12.51 -0.33 -24.90
CA LEU A 196 -12.34 -1.69 -24.41
C LEU A 196 -12.13 -1.70 -22.88
N ALA A 197 -13.01 -2.40 -22.14
CA ALA A 197 -12.94 -2.52 -20.69
C ALA A 197 -12.15 -3.76 -20.23
N ASN A 198 -12.13 -4.82 -21.02
CA ASN A 198 -11.37 -6.04 -20.74
C ASN A 198 -10.09 -6.12 -21.57
N CYS A 199 -9.42 -4.99 -21.76
CA CYS A 199 -8.12 -4.96 -22.42
C CYS A 199 -7.09 -5.77 -21.62
N LYS A 200 -5.91 -6.00 -22.19
CA LYS A 200 -4.84 -6.77 -21.54
C LYS A 200 -3.87 -5.89 -20.74
N ASP A 201 -4.19 -4.61 -20.60
CA ASP A 201 -3.41 -3.67 -19.80
C ASP A 201 -3.88 -3.66 -18.35
N TYR A 202 -3.06 -3.11 -17.47
CA TYR A 202 -3.39 -2.98 -16.05
C TYR A 202 -4.60 -2.06 -15.83
N LEU A 203 -4.71 -0.96 -16.60
CA LEU A 203 -5.85 -0.07 -16.60
C LEU A 203 -6.40 0.07 -18.02
N CYS A 204 -7.69 -0.15 -18.17
CA CYS A 204 -8.45 -0.10 -19.42
C CYS A 204 -9.39 1.11 -19.45
N CYS A 205 -10.42 1.05 -20.28
CA CYS A 205 -11.44 2.09 -20.42
C CYS A 205 -10.93 3.45 -20.93
N HIS A 206 -9.79 3.47 -21.59
CA HIS A 206 -9.21 4.64 -22.24
C HIS A 206 -9.26 4.54 -23.76
N VAL A 207 -9.17 5.65 -24.46
CA VAL A 207 -9.04 5.64 -25.93
C VAL A 207 -7.87 4.78 -26.37
N ALA A 208 -6.76 4.81 -25.61
CA ALA A 208 -5.59 3.99 -25.88
C ALA A 208 -5.81 2.49 -25.72
N SER A 209 -6.84 2.06 -24.99
CA SER A 209 -7.24 0.64 -24.84
C SER A 209 -7.89 0.10 -26.13
N GLY A 210 -8.27 0.99 -27.05
CA GLY A 210 -8.99 0.63 -28.28
C GLY A 210 -10.49 0.43 -28.05
N TYR A 211 -11.14 -0.18 -29.03
CA TYR A 211 -12.58 -0.41 -29.03
C TYR A 211 -12.87 -1.89 -29.27
N PRO A 212 -14.02 -2.42 -28.79
CA PRO A 212 -14.45 -3.78 -29.07
C PRO A 212 -14.43 -4.12 -30.55
N LYS A 213 -13.91 -5.31 -30.88
CA LYS A 213 -13.79 -5.83 -32.25
C LYS A 213 -14.35 -7.24 -32.40
N ASN A 214 -14.47 -7.96 -31.30
CA ASN A 214 -14.92 -9.34 -31.24
C ASN A 214 -16.04 -9.49 -30.22
N ASP A 215 -16.76 -10.61 -30.27
CA ASP A 215 -17.88 -10.89 -29.36
C ASP A 215 -17.46 -11.04 -27.90
N ASP A 216 -16.20 -11.39 -27.63
CA ASP A 216 -15.63 -11.49 -26.28
C ASP A 216 -15.16 -10.14 -25.71
N ASP A 217 -15.11 -9.11 -26.53
CA ASP A 217 -14.68 -7.78 -26.14
C ASP A 217 -15.83 -7.06 -25.40
N ILE A 218 -15.49 -6.44 -24.28
CA ILE A 218 -16.44 -5.73 -23.43
C ILE A 218 -16.24 -4.23 -23.56
N ALA A 219 -17.29 -3.54 -23.95
CA ALA A 219 -17.29 -2.07 -24.01
C ALA A 219 -17.38 -1.46 -22.60
N ALA A 220 -16.61 -0.41 -22.37
CA ALA A 220 -16.72 0.42 -21.19
C ALA A 220 -18.11 1.06 -21.09
N GLY A 221 -18.79 0.87 -19.97
CA GLY A 221 -20.10 1.44 -19.71
C GLY A 221 -20.06 2.96 -19.52
N GLU A 222 -21.20 3.61 -19.66
CA GLU A 222 -21.30 5.05 -19.44
C GLU A 222 -21.07 5.46 -17.97
N TRP A 223 -21.39 4.57 -17.04
CA TRP A 223 -21.29 4.75 -15.59
C TRP A 223 -20.10 4.04 -14.95
N GLY A 224 -19.22 3.48 -15.72
CA GLY A 224 -18.10 2.68 -15.28
C GLY A 224 -18.16 1.25 -15.80
N SER A 225 -17.15 0.47 -15.43
CA SER A 225 -17.05 -0.95 -15.75
C SER A 225 -16.43 -1.70 -14.57
N ALA A 226 -16.95 -2.89 -14.26
CA ALA A 226 -16.42 -3.76 -13.22
C ALA A 226 -15.14 -4.54 -13.66
N HIS A 227 -14.50 -4.10 -14.73
CA HIS A 227 -13.25 -4.67 -15.23
C HIS A 227 -12.05 -3.84 -14.76
N SER A 228 -10.92 -3.94 -15.43
CA SER A 228 -9.70 -3.19 -15.09
C SER A 228 -9.84 -1.70 -15.41
N CYS A 229 -10.78 -1.01 -14.78
CA CYS A 229 -11.12 0.39 -15.03
C CYS A 229 -11.40 1.10 -13.71
N ASP A 230 -10.94 2.32 -13.61
CA ASP A 230 -11.33 3.25 -12.57
C ASP A 230 -12.69 3.90 -12.89
N ILE A 231 -13.24 4.66 -11.95
CA ILE A 231 -14.56 5.25 -12.16
C ILE A 231 -14.51 6.56 -12.96
N PRO A 232 -15.48 6.80 -13.87
CA PRO A 232 -15.60 8.09 -14.51
C PRO A 232 -16.10 9.17 -13.53
N VAL A 233 -15.72 10.43 -13.76
CA VAL A 233 -16.20 11.60 -13.01
C VAL A 233 -17.72 11.61 -12.85
N LYS A 234 -18.45 11.17 -13.87
CA LYS A 234 -19.91 11.10 -13.90
C LYS A 234 -20.47 10.22 -12.76
N THR A 235 -19.83 9.09 -12.48
CA THR A 235 -20.26 8.16 -11.42
C THR A 235 -20.05 8.78 -10.06
N TYR A 236 -18.90 9.41 -9.83
CA TYR A 236 -18.66 10.12 -8.58
C TYR A 236 -19.67 11.26 -8.37
N LYS A 237 -19.92 12.08 -9.38
CA LYS A 237 -20.95 13.13 -9.30
C LYS A 237 -22.34 12.57 -9.00
N SER A 238 -22.72 11.44 -9.61
CA SER A 238 -24.02 10.81 -9.35
C SER A 238 -24.12 10.30 -7.91
N MET A 239 -23.02 9.70 -7.38
CA MET A 239 -22.96 9.28 -5.98
C MET A 239 -23.14 10.48 -5.03
N LEU A 240 -22.47 11.59 -5.30
CA LEU A 240 -22.60 12.80 -4.49
C LEU A 240 -24.02 13.39 -4.54
N SER A 241 -24.67 13.38 -5.72
CA SER A 241 -26.05 13.83 -5.88
C SER A 241 -27.02 12.95 -5.05
N ASP A 242 -26.88 11.63 -5.16
CA ASP A 242 -27.69 10.68 -4.37
C ASP A 242 -27.49 10.87 -2.87
N MET A 243 -26.23 11.05 -2.45
CA MET A 243 -25.90 11.34 -1.04
C MET A 243 -26.65 12.58 -0.54
N VAL A 244 -26.63 13.66 -1.29
CA VAL A 244 -27.27 14.92 -0.90
C VAL A 244 -28.80 14.83 -0.92
N GLU A 245 -29.36 14.19 -1.93
CA GLU A 245 -30.80 14.12 -2.15
C GLU A 245 -31.51 13.10 -1.22
N ASN A 246 -30.87 11.95 -0.99
CA ASN A 246 -31.52 10.82 -0.34
C ASN A 246 -30.91 10.44 1.00
N ASN A 247 -29.61 10.75 1.21
CA ASN A 247 -28.85 10.24 2.34
C ASN A 247 -27.92 11.27 2.99
N LEU A 248 -28.29 12.55 3.01
CA LEU A 248 -27.43 13.60 3.54
C LEU A 248 -26.88 13.23 4.92
N PRO A 249 -25.55 13.13 5.10
CA PRO A 249 -24.93 12.84 6.38
C PRO A 249 -24.74 14.11 7.19
N ASP A 250 -24.56 13.94 8.50
CA ASP A 250 -24.07 15.01 9.39
C ASP A 250 -22.55 15.11 9.34
N LEU A 251 -21.88 13.98 9.07
CA LEU A 251 -20.43 13.82 9.11
C LEU A 251 -19.95 12.93 7.97
N ILE A 252 -18.86 13.34 7.30
CA ILE A 252 -18.16 12.54 6.30
C ILE A 252 -16.74 12.26 6.81
N PHE A 253 -16.39 10.99 6.99
CA PHE A 253 -15.01 10.53 7.12
C PHE A 253 -14.47 10.27 5.71
N TRP A 254 -13.47 11.02 5.31
CA TRP A 254 -12.86 10.88 3.99
C TRP A 254 -11.39 10.46 4.13
N THR A 255 -11.11 9.22 3.76
CA THR A 255 -9.80 8.59 3.96
C THR A 255 -8.91 8.60 2.71
N GLY A 256 -9.27 9.42 1.71
CA GLY A 256 -8.40 9.68 0.57
C GLY A 256 -8.44 8.61 -0.52
N ASP A 257 -7.27 8.37 -1.11
CA ASP A 257 -6.99 7.48 -2.24
C ASP A 257 -7.83 7.81 -3.48
N ASN A 258 -7.57 8.99 -4.03
CA ASN A 258 -8.41 9.61 -5.06
C ASN A 258 -7.87 9.47 -6.48
N ALA A 259 -6.55 9.24 -6.62
CA ALA A 259 -5.89 9.21 -7.92
C ALA A 259 -6.18 7.93 -8.69
N SER A 260 -6.18 8.03 -10.01
CA SER A 260 -6.29 6.88 -10.90
C SER A 260 -5.15 5.87 -10.68
N HIS A 261 -5.42 4.59 -10.92
CA HIS A 261 -4.43 3.51 -10.89
C HIS A 261 -3.40 3.58 -12.03
N GLU A 262 -3.33 4.67 -12.77
CA GLU A 262 -2.28 4.89 -13.78
C GLU A 262 -0.93 5.23 -13.13
N VAL A 263 -0.52 4.41 -12.15
CA VAL A 263 0.64 4.64 -11.26
C VAL A 263 1.97 4.80 -11.99
N TRP A 264 2.07 4.36 -13.24
CA TRP A 264 3.28 4.51 -14.07
C TRP A 264 3.39 5.88 -14.74
N ASP A 265 2.29 6.66 -14.80
CA ASP A 265 2.24 7.97 -15.45
C ASP A 265 1.79 9.09 -14.52
N ASN A 266 1.27 8.79 -13.34
CA ASN A 266 0.88 9.78 -12.34
C ASN A 266 2.11 10.45 -11.72
N THR A 267 2.22 11.75 -11.89
CA THR A 267 3.19 12.58 -11.18
C THR A 267 2.63 13.04 -9.82
N ALA A 268 3.49 13.57 -8.95
CA ALA A 268 3.05 14.17 -7.68
C ALA A 268 2.05 15.29 -7.90
N ASP A 269 2.26 16.14 -8.91
CA ASP A 269 1.36 17.26 -9.24
C ASP A 269 -0.01 16.75 -9.74
N GLU A 270 -0.03 15.70 -10.55
CA GLU A 270 -1.27 15.07 -11.00
C GLU A 270 -2.02 14.41 -9.84
N THR A 271 -1.34 13.71 -8.94
CA THR A 271 -1.95 13.14 -7.72
C THR A 271 -2.61 14.21 -6.87
N VAL A 272 -1.96 15.37 -6.71
CA VAL A 272 -2.54 16.55 -6.05
C VAL A 272 -3.74 17.06 -6.83
N ALA A 273 -3.67 17.16 -8.16
CA ALA A 273 -4.76 17.61 -9.01
C ALA A 273 -6.01 16.70 -8.89
N TYR A 274 -5.82 15.37 -8.84
CA TYR A 274 -6.90 14.41 -8.56
C TYR A 274 -7.58 14.70 -7.22
N THR A 275 -6.78 14.87 -6.17
CA THR A 275 -7.29 15.15 -4.82
C THR A 275 -8.04 16.48 -4.77
N VAL A 276 -7.51 17.52 -5.42
CA VAL A 276 -8.19 18.83 -5.54
C VAL A 276 -9.52 18.68 -6.26
N ALA A 277 -9.55 17.97 -7.40
CA ALA A 277 -10.78 17.80 -8.16
C ALA A 277 -11.87 17.04 -7.38
N VAL A 278 -11.51 15.96 -6.68
CA VAL A 278 -12.44 15.23 -5.81
C VAL A 278 -12.95 16.13 -4.68
N THR A 279 -12.06 16.92 -4.08
CA THR A 279 -12.40 17.87 -3.02
C THR A 279 -13.40 18.94 -3.52
N GLU A 280 -13.13 19.55 -4.67
CA GLU A 280 -13.99 20.59 -5.21
C GLU A 280 -15.39 20.05 -5.59
N LEU A 281 -15.46 18.85 -6.16
CA LEU A 281 -16.74 18.20 -6.45
C LEU A 281 -17.54 17.89 -5.16
N LEU A 282 -16.86 17.44 -4.10
CA LEU A 282 -17.49 17.21 -2.81
C LEU A 282 -17.97 18.53 -2.20
N LYS A 283 -17.14 19.59 -2.20
CA LYS A 283 -17.52 20.92 -1.70
C LYS A 283 -18.71 21.48 -2.43
N GLU A 284 -18.72 21.40 -3.77
CA GLU A 284 -19.85 21.83 -4.61
C GLU A 284 -21.14 21.10 -4.23
N ALA A 285 -21.07 19.78 -4.02
CA ALA A 285 -22.23 18.97 -3.70
C ALA A 285 -22.85 19.31 -2.32
N ILE A 286 -22.02 19.62 -1.33
CA ILE A 286 -22.47 19.92 0.05
C ILE A 286 -22.60 21.42 0.32
N GLU A 287 -22.46 22.29 -0.69
CA GLU A 287 -22.58 23.74 -0.52
C GLU A 287 -23.92 24.12 0.12
N GLY A 288 -23.86 24.93 1.16
CA GLY A 288 -25.06 25.36 1.92
C GLY A 288 -25.69 24.26 2.78
N LYS A 289 -25.09 23.09 2.89
CA LYS A 289 -25.53 22.01 3.78
C LYS A 289 -24.74 22.02 5.09
N ASN A 290 -25.38 21.57 6.16
CA ASN A 290 -24.72 21.43 7.46
C ASN A 290 -24.06 20.04 7.56
N VAL A 291 -22.95 19.89 6.86
CA VAL A 291 -22.17 18.64 6.81
C VAL A 291 -20.73 18.94 7.24
N THR A 292 -20.20 18.16 8.18
CA THR A 292 -18.80 18.25 8.59
C THR A 292 -18.00 17.20 7.84
N VAL A 293 -16.88 17.60 7.20
CA VAL A 293 -15.96 16.67 6.54
C VAL A 293 -14.68 16.56 7.35
N LEU A 294 -14.29 15.34 7.68
CA LEU A 294 -13.04 15.00 8.35
C LEU A 294 -12.14 14.24 7.35
N PRO A 295 -11.20 14.94 6.68
CA PRO A 295 -10.17 14.28 5.89
C PRO A 295 -9.11 13.68 6.82
N THR A 296 -8.59 12.52 6.47
CA THR A 296 -7.54 11.80 7.22
C THR A 296 -6.34 11.54 6.33
#